data_31e77543dac911601a39362ac0e105a0
#
_entry.id   31e77543dac911601a39362ac0e105a0
#
_cell.length_a   1.000
_cell.length_b   1.000
_cell.length_c   1.000
_cell.angle_alpha   90.00
_cell.angle_beta   90.00
_cell.angle_gamma   90.00
#
_symmetry.space_group_name_H-M   'P 1'
#
loop_
_entity.id
_entity.type
_entity.pdbx_description
1 polymer ?
#
loop_
_entity_poly.entity_id
_entity_poly.type
_entity_poly.pdbx_seq_one_letter_code
_entity_poly.pdbx_strand_id
1 'polypeptide(L)'
;MDNQQWQVAKKVAATYIGTVVGAGFATGREIVEFFTVNGLYGTIGICVSGFFFIWLGTKMMLLSAQIGAFSAQEFNKYLFGDVFGNVVNTLLLLVLFGVTSVMLSGAGAVFEEQLRLPRQLGILITVIACLIISSRGLQGVFEVNTLVVPIMMIFIIGLAITTFFHGTPPINNTIPAESWNMKWITSPITYVALNLSLAQSVLVPLASEVKDRKAIFWGGILGGAGLSLILLCSHLAILSVDQFYQYNIPMAEVIRRFNATFHFFFVLIIFGEVFTTLVGNVFGMTKQMQSITGWKNHNIIFFILLISYCFSYIGYSDLLHILYPIIGWVSIVILPIIAFKQLQKT
;
A
#
# COMPACT_ATOMS: atom_id res chain seq x y z
N MET A 1 22.62 -17.29 -2.32
CA MET A 1 22.21 -16.21 -3.24
C MET A 1 23.46 -15.46 -3.68
N ASP A 2 23.55 -15.19 -4.97
CA ASP A 2 24.58 -14.30 -5.49
C ASP A 2 24.20 -12.82 -5.29
N ASN A 3 25.14 -11.92 -5.62
CA ASN A 3 24.93 -10.48 -5.40
C ASN A 3 23.78 -9.92 -6.26
N GLN A 4 23.59 -10.46 -7.47
CA GLN A 4 22.53 -10.04 -8.36
C GLN A 4 21.15 -10.43 -7.82
N GLN A 5 21.02 -11.66 -7.32
CA GLN A 5 19.78 -12.14 -6.69
C GLN A 5 19.39 -11.29 -5.46
N TRP A 6 20.38 -10.87 -4.66
CA TRP A 6 20.14 -9.98 -3.52
C TRP A 6 19.68 -8.58 -3.94
N GLN A 7 20.23 -8.04 -5.02
CA GLN A 7 19.76 -6.75 -5.54
C GLN A 7 18.31 -6.85 -6.03
N VAL A 8 17.96 -7.92 -6.72
CA VAL A 8 16.57 -8.15 -7.16
C VAL A 8 15.64 -8.34 -5.96
N ALA A 9 16.04 -9.13 -4.96
CA ALA A 9 15.25 -9.32 -3.75
C ALA A 9 14.94 -8.00 -3.02
N LYS A 10 15.94 -7.09 -2.92
CA LYS A 10 15.74 -5.76 -2.34
C LYS A 10 14.74 -4.91 -3.15
N LYS A 11 14.80 -4.98 -4.49
CA LYS A 11 13.83 -4.27 -5.35
C LYS A 11 12.41 -4.83 -5.18
N VAL A 12 12.27 -6.15 -5.10
CA VAL A 12 10.99 -6.82 -4.82
C VAL A 12 10.46 -6.39 -3.46
N ALA A 13 11.30 -6.38 -2.41
CA ALA A 13 10.92 -5.95 -1.08
C ALA A 13 10.47 -4.48 -1.04
N ALA A 14 11.24 -3.58 -1.64
CA ALA A 14 10.89 -2.16 -1.73
C ALA A 14 9.56 -1.97 -2.48
N THR A 15 9.36 -2.66 -3.59
CA THR A 15 8.10 -2.59 -4.34
C THR A 15 6.94 -3.15 -3.53
N TYR A 16 7.14 -4.25 -2.80
CA TYR A 16 6.11 -4.79 -1.93
C TYR A 16 5.70 -3.78 -0.86
N ILE A 17 6.67 -3.18 -0.16
CA ILE A 17 6.41 -2.15 0.86
C ILE A 17 5.67 -0.97 0.23
N GLY A 18 6.21 -0.34 -0.81
CA GLY A 18 5.63 0.86 -1.40
C GLY A 18 4.31 0.63 -2.15
N THR A 19 3.95 -0.64 -2.46
CA THR A 19 2.63 -0.96 -3.01
C THR A 19 1.56 -1.06 -1.91
N VAL A 20 1.95 -1.55 -0.73
CA VAL A 20 1.04 -1.68 0.42
C VAL A 20 0.91 -0.36 1.16
N VAL A 21 2.01 0.37 1.31
CA VAL A 21 2.00 1.68 1.97
C VAL A 21 1.42 2.73 1.02
N GLY A 22 0.32 3.32 1.40
CA GLY A 22 -0.34 4.37 0.64
C GLY A 22 -0.56 5.63 1.47
N ALA A 23 -1.31 6.59 0.93
CA ALA A 23 -1.60 7.86 1.61
C ALA A 23 -2.27 7.67 2.98
N GLY A 24 -3.17 6.69 3.12
CA GLY A 24 -3.83 6.37 4.40
C GLY A 24 -2.85 5.90 5.47
N PHE A 25 -1.83 5.14 5.06
CA PHE A 25 -0.73 4.72 5.91
C PHE A 25 0.17 5.92 6.27
N ALA A 26 0.60 6.70 5.28
CA ALA A 26 1.51 7.83 5.47
C ALA A 26 0.91 8.91 6.39
N THR A 27 -0.41 9.14 6.32
CA THR A 27 -1.13 10.03 7.22
C THR A 27 -1.33 9.45 8.62
N GLY A 28 -1.18 8.13 8.80
CA GLY A 28 -1.42 7.40 10.04
C GLY A 28 -2.90 7.06 10.29
N ARG A 29 -3.82 7.47 9.42
CA ARG A 29 -5.26 7.25 9.64
C ARG A 29 -5.64 5.78 9.62
N GLU A 30 -5.14 5.01 8.66
CA GLU A 30 -5.35 3.56 8.60
C GLU A 30 -4.78 2.86 9.84
N ILE A 31 -3.61 3.28 10.30
CA ILE A 31 -2.96 2.69 11.49
C ILE A 31 -3.81 2.93 12.74
N VAL A 32 -4.39 4.13 12.87
CA VAL A 32 -5.32 4.43 13.95
C VAL A 32 -6.54 3.54 13.87
N GLU A 33 -7.18 3.45 12.72
CA GLU A 33 -8.46 2.76 12.53
C GLU A 33 -8.36 1.26 12.76
N PHE A 34 -7.30 0.62 12.24
CA PHE A 34 -7.15 -0.83 12.35
C PHE A 34 -6.40 -1.28 13.61
N PHE A 35 -5.52 -0.46 14.18
CA PHE A 35 -4.64 -0.90 15.25
C PHE A 35 -4.64 0.02 16.47
N THR A 36 -4.36 1.32 16.33
CA THR A 36 -4.04 2.19 17.46
C THR A 36 -5.24 2.42 18.39
N VAL A 37 -6.46 2.42 17.86
CA VAL A 37 -7.69 2.47 18.68
C VAL A 37 -7.83 1.29 19.65
N ASN A 38 -7.12 0.20 19.40
CA ASN A 38 -7.09 -0.98 20.27
C ASN A 38 -5.94 -0.96 21.30
N GLY A 39 -5.17 0.13 21.38
CA GLY A 39 -4.06 0.30 22.32
C GLY A 39 -3.02 -0.83 22.20
N LEU A 40 -2.66 -1.47 23.32
CA LEU A 40 -1.69 -2.58 23.35
C LEU A 40 -2.13 -3.79 22.53
N TYR A 41 -3.43 -4.07 22.44
CA TYR A 41 -3.95 -5.13 21.56
C TYR A 41 -3.71 -4.82 20.09
N GLY A 42 -3.64 -3.53 19.71
CA GLY A 42 -3.21 -3.09 18.38
C GLY A 42 -1.78 -3.53 18.05
N THR A 43 -0.86 -3.50 19.02
CA THR A 43 0.52 -3.98 18.85
C THR A 43 0.53 -5.49 18.51
N ILE A 44 -0.28 -6.28 19.22
CA ILE A 44 -0.44 -7.72 18.93
C ILE A 44 -1.02 -7.90 17.52
N GLY A 45 -2.04 -7.11 17.19
CA GLY A 45 -2.62 -7.09 15.84
C GLY A 45 -1.60 -6.81 14.73
N ILE A 46 -0.67 -5.88 14.96
CA ILE A 46 0.41 -5.59 14.00
C ILE A 46 1.35 -6.79 13.83
N CYS A 47 1.70 -7.49 14.91
CA CYS A 47 2.52 -8.70 14.83
C CYS A 47 1.81 -9.81 14.01
N VAL A 48 0.51 -9.98 14.23
CA VAL A 48 -0.32 -10.92 13.47
C VAL A 48 -0.38 -10.52 11.98
N SER A 49 -0.64 -9.24 11.69
CA SER A 49 -0.63 -8.73 10.32
C SER A 49 0.72 -8.93 9.65
N GLY A 50 1.81 -8.67 10.37
CA GLY A 50 3.17 -8.88 9.88
C GLY A 50 3.45 -10.32 9.48
N PHE A 51 3.04 -11.27 10.32
CA PHE A 51 3.12 -12.69 9.99
C PHE A 51 2.36 -13.02 8.70
N PHE A 52 1.14 -12.53 8.54
CA PHE A 52 0.35 -12.77 7.34
C PHE A 52 0.93 -12.06 6.10
N PHE A 53 1.46 -10.85 6.22
CA PHE A 53 2.15 -10.17 5.11
C PHE A 53 3.35 -10.98 4.65
N ILE A 54 4.19 -11.47 5.57
CA ILE A 54 5.34 -12.32 5.22
C ILE A 54 4.86 -13.60 4.56
N TRP A 55 3.93 -14.31 5.15
CA TRP A 55 3.48 -15.63 4.67
C TRP A 55 2.68 -15.53 3.37
N LEU A 56 1.53 -14.81 3.41
CA LEU A 56 0.59 -14.80 2.28
C LEU A 56 1.10 -13.95 1.11
N GLY A 57 1.77 -12.83 1.37
CA GLY A 57 2.35 -12.01 0.32
C GLY A 57 3.47 -12.75 -0.42
N THR A 58 4.38 -13.43 0.31
CA THR A 58 5.41 -14.27 -0.30
C THR A 58 4.79 -15.42 -1.09
N LYS A 59 3.79 -16.08 -0.51
CA LYS A 59 3.09 -17.20 -1.17
C LYS A 59 2.37 -16.76 -2.44
N MET A 60 1.70 -15.62 -2.42
CA MET A 60 1.03 -15.03 -3.57
C MET A 60 2.03 -14.79 -4.72
N MET A 61 3.17 -14.17 -4.43
CA MET A 61 4.21 -13.93 -5.43
C MET A 61 4.81 -15.23 -5.97
N LEU A 62 5.09 -16.22 -5.13
CA LEU A 62 5.63 -17.51 -5.55
C LEU A 62 4.63 -18.30 -6.42
N LEU A 63 3.34 -18.29 -6.06
CA LEU A 63 2.28 -18.90 -6.87
C LEU A 63 2.17 -18.21 -8.23
N SER A 64 2.19 -16.88 -8.23
CA SER A 64 2.14 -16.09 -9.47
C SER A 64 3.30 -16.40 -10.41
N ALA A 65 4.53 -16.44 -9.90
CA ALA A 65 5.71 -16.80 -10.67
C ALA A 65 5.63 -18.25 -11.20
N GLN A 66 5.06 -19.18 -10.42
CA GLN A 66 4.91 -20.57 -10.79
C GLN A 66 3.94 -20.77 -11.95
N ILE A 67 2.80 -20.07 -11.94
CA ILE A 67 1.80 -20.16 -13.02
C ILE A 67 2.10 -19.22 -14.19
N GLY A 68 3.08 -18.32 -14.04
CA GLY A 68 3.43 -17.32 -15.04
C GLY A 68 2.33 -16.29 -15.28
N ALA A 69 1.56 -15.94 -14.24
CA ALA A 69 0.43 -15.01 -14.38
C ALA A 69 0.90 -13.62 -14.81
N PHE A 70 0.53 -13.19 -16.00
CA PHE A 70 0.88 -11.89 -16.54
C PHE A 70 0.19 -10.72 -15.83
N SER A 71 -0.97 -10.97 -15.23
CA SER A 71 -1.80 -9.98 -14.56
C SER A 71 -2.53 -10.57 -13.34
N ALA A 72 -2.99 -9.71 -12.44
CA ALA A 72 -3.88 -10.09 -11.35
C ALA A 72 -5.15 -10.81 -11.86
N GLN A 73 -5.60 -10.46 -13.08
CA GLN A 73 -6.76 -11.09 -13.70
C GLN A 73 -6.55 -12.59 -13.94
N GLU A 74 -5.40 -12.97 -14.50
CA GLU A 74 -5.07 -14.37 -14.74
C GLU A 74 -4.91 -15.11 -13.42
N PHE A 75 -4.27 -14.49 -12.45
CA PHE A 75 -4.11 -15.04 -11.11
C PHE A 75 -5.46 -15.31 -10.43
N ASN A 76 -6.40 -14.38 -10.49
CA ASN A 76 -7.73 -14.55 -9.92
C ASN A 76 -8.55 -15.62 -10.65
N LYS A 77 -8.44 -15.72 -11.98
CA LYS A 77 -9.03 -16.83 -12.73
C LYS A 77 -8.47 -18.19 -12.31
N TYR A 78 -7.16 -18.26 -12.07
CA TYR A 78 -6.55 -19.49 -11.54
C TYR A 78 -7.05 -19.85 -10.14
N LEU A 79 -7.30 -18.85 -9.28
CA LEU A 79 -7.78 -19.06 -7.91
C LEU A 79 -9.26 -19.45 -7.85
N PHE A 80 -10.13 -18.76 -8.60
CA PHE A 80 -11.58 -18.81 -8.49
C PHE A 80 -12.30 -19.45 -9.67
N GLY A 81 -11.59 -19.78 -10.76
CA GLY A 81 -12.18 -20.15 -12.04
C GLY A 81 -12.65 -18.93 -12.85
N ASP A 82 -13.13 -19.15 -14.07
CA ASP A 82 -13.39 -18.07 -15.02
C ASP A 82 -14.54 -17.15 -14.59
N VAL A 83 -15.63 -17.69 -14.08
CA VAL A 83 -16.83 -16.88 -13.75
C VAL A 83 -16.58 -16.00 -12.54
N PHE A 84 -16.23 -16.59 -11.40
CA PHE A 84 -15.98 -15.83 -10.17
C PHE A 84 -14.71 -14.98 -10.27
N GLY A 85 -13.68 -15.47 -10.95
CA GLY A 85 -12.47 -14.70 -11.23
C GLY A 85 -12.76 -13.42 -12.01
N ASN A 86 -13.65 -13.44 -13.00
CA ASN A 86 -14.03 -12.24 -13.74
C ASN A 86 -14.81 -11.23 -12.87
N VAL A 87 -15.70 -11.70 -11.99
CA VAL A 87 -16.42 -10.82 -11.07
C VAL A 87 -15.42 -10.12 -10.11
N VAL A 88 -14.53 -10.88 -9.50
CA VAL A 88 -13.47 -10.36 -8.62
C VAL A 88 -12.60 -9.35 -9.37
N ASN A 89 -12.18 -9.66 -10.59
CA ASN A 89 -11.35 -8.79 -11.42
C ASN A 89 -12.02 -7.47 -11.76
N THR A 90 -13.31 -7.50 -12.10
CA THR A 90 -14.09 -6.28 -12.40
C THR A 90 -14.17 -5.39 -11.16
N LEU A 91 -14.51 -5.98 -10.02
CA LEU A 91 -14.57 -5.24 -8.75
C LEU A 91 -13.22 -4.63 -8.36
N LEU A 92 -12.14 -5.41 -8.45
CA LEU A 92 -10.79 -4.92 -8.14
C LEU A 92 -10.34 -3.82 -9.11
N LEU A 93 -10.66 -3.93 -10.40
CA LEU A 93 -10.33 -2.89 -11.39
C LEU A 93 -11.06 -1.58 -11.07
N LEU A 94 -12.34 -1.63 -10.74
CA LEU A 94 -13.11 -0.45 -10.31
C LEU A 94 -12.51 0.20 -9.05
N VAL A 95 -12.14 -0.64 -8.08
CA VAL A 95 -11.49 -0.17 -6.86
C VAL A 95 -10.14 0.48 -7.16
N LEU A 96 -9.32 -0.13 -8.02
CA LEU A 96 -8.01 0.43 -8.40
C LEU A 96 -8.15 1.79 -9.10
N PHE A 97 -9.16 1.97 -9.96
CA PHE A 97 -9.47 3.29 -10.53
C PHE A 97 -9.82 4.31 -9.45
N GLY A 98 -10.66 3.92 -8.50
CA GLY A 98 -11.02 4.77 -7.36
C GLY A 98 -9.80 5.15 -6.51
N VAL A 99 -8.99 4.16 -6.11
CA VAL A 99 -7.76 4.41 -5.32
C VAL A 99 -6.77 5.28 -6.09
N THR A 100 -6.61 5.07 -7.39
CA THR A 100 -5.75 5.90 -8.26
C THR A 100 -6.25 7.35 -8.31
N SER A 101 -7.57 7.56 -8.37
CA SER A 101 -8.18 8.89 -8.33
C SER A 101 -7.97 9.57 -6.97
N VAL A 102 -8.09 8.81 -5.89
CA VAL A 102 -7.78 9.25 -4.52
C VAL A 102 -6.32 9.67 -4.40
N MET A 103 -5.38 8.89 -4.96
CA MET A 103 -3.94 9.24 -4.95
C MET A 103 -3.68 10.54 -5.70
N LEU A 104 -4.29 10.76 -6.86
CA LEU A 104 -4.19 12.02 -7.59
C LEU A 104 -4.77 13.21 -6.81
N SER A 105 -5.93 13.01 -6.19
CA SER A 105 -6.53 14.00 -5.30
C SER A 105 -5.61 14.33 -4.11
N GLY A 106 -4.99 13.31 -3.51
CA GLY A 106 -4.02 13.46 -2.42
C GLY A 106 -2.76 14.21 -2.84
N ALA A 107 -2.22 13.93 -4.04
CA ALA A 107 -1.10 14.68 -4.59
C ALA A 107 -1.45 16.17 -4.74
N GLY A 108 -2.64 16.48 -5.24
CA GLY A 108 -3.14 17.85 -5.33
C GLY A 108 -3.26 18.52 -3.96
N ALA A 109 -3.79 17.82 -2.96
CA ALA A 109 -3.92 18.32 -1.59
C ALA A 109 -2.55 18.64 -0.95
N VAL A 110 -1.52 17.81 -1.19
CA VAL A 110 -0.15 18.10 -0.73
C VAL A 110 0.36 19.42 -1.31
N PHE A 111 0.14 19.67 -2.59
CA PHE A 111 0.56 20.95 -3.21
C PHE A 111 -0.21 22.13 -2.64
N GLU A 112 -1.52 22.01 -2.44
CA GLU A 112 -2.38 23.08 -1.96
C GLU A 112 -2.12 23.42 -0.47
N GLU A 113 -2.16 22.42 0.38
CA GLU A 113 -2.10 22.60 1.83
C GLU A 113 -0.68 22.81 2.34
N GLN A 114 0.31 22.11 1.76
CA GLN A 114 1.67 22.10 2.28
C GLN A 114 2.61 23.04 1.51
N LEU A 115 2.45 23.13 0.18
CA LEU A 115 3.30 23.98 -0.65
C LEU A 115 2.64 25.33 -0.99
N ARG A 116 1.36 25.51 -0.67
CA ARG A 116 0.56 26.70 -1.01
C ARG A 116 0.55 27.00 -2.52
N LEU A 117 0.58 25.95 -3.33
CA LEU A 117 0.49 26.00 -4.79
C LEU A 117 -0.90 25.52 -5.24
N PRO A 118 -1.36 25.91 -6.44
CA PRO A 118 -2.65 25.44 -6.94
C PRO A 118 -2.74 23.92 -6.99
N ARG A 119 -3.82 23.35 -6.44
CA ARG A 119 -4.10 21.91 -6.41
C ARG A 119 -3.96 21.26 -7.78
N GLN A 120 -4.50 21.91 -8.83
CA GLN A 120 -4.46 21.40 -10.20
C GLN A 120 -3.05 21.27 -10.74
N LEU A 121 -2.16 22.17 -10.35
CA LEU A 121 -0.74 22.11 -10.72
C LEU A 121 -0.08 20.87 -10.13
N GLY A 122 -0.36 20.55 -8.87
CA GLY A 122 0.12 19.32 -8.23
C GLY A 122 -0.38 18.06 -8.93
N ILE A 123 -1.67 18.00 -9.25
CA ILE A 123 -2.26 16.87 -9.98
C ILE A 123 -1.61 16.72 -11.36
N LEU A 124 -1.48 17.82 -12.11
CA LEU A 124 -0.94 17.79 -13.48
C LEU A 124 0.52 17.33 -13.50
N ILE A 125 1.36 17.87 -12.61
CA ILE A 125 2.77 17.46 -12.48
C ILE A 125 2.83 15.96 -12.15
N THR A 126 1.99 15.50 -11.23
CA THR A 126 1.95 14.09 -10.81
C THR A 126 1.50 13.18 -11.96
N VAL A 127 0.50 13.58 -12.75
CA VAL A 127 0.04 12.84 -13.93
C VAL A 127 1.17 12.72 -14.97
N ILE A 128 1.85 13.82 -15.28
CA ILE A 128 2.96 13.81 -16.24
C ILE A 128 4.11 12.92 -15.76
N ALA A 129 4.51 13.08 -14.49
CA ALA A 129 5.56 12.25 -13.90
C ALA A 129 5.17 10.76 -13.90
N CYS A 130 3.93 10.44 -13.52
CA CYS A 130 3.41 9.08 -13.52
C CYS A 130 3.39 8.48 -14.93
N LEU A 131 2.99 9.24 -15.96
CA LEU A 131 2.99 8.80 -17.36
C LEU A 131 4.41 8.43 -17.82
N ILE A 132 5.41 9.27 -17.50
CA ILE A 132 6.81 9.04 -17.86
C ILE A 132 7.35 7.77 -17.17
N ILE A 133 7.13 7.64 -15.85
CA ILE A 133 7.66 6.52 -15.08
C ILE A 133 6.94 5.22 -15.44
N SER A 134 5.60 5.23 -15.53
CA SER A 134 4.81 4.04 -15.85
C SER A 134 5.07 3.52 -17.27
N SER A 135 5.51 4.40 -18.20
CA SER A 135 5.91 3.97 -19.55
C SER A 135 7.11 3.01 -19.55
N ARG A 136 7.92 3.00 -18.47
CA ARG A 136 9.05 2.08 -18.26
C ARG A 136 8.62 0.72 -17.70
N GLY A 137 7.31 0.52 -17.47
CA GLY A 137 6.77 -0.73 -16.93
C GLY A 137 7.31 -1.08 -15.55
N LEU A 138 7.67 -2.34 -15.32
CA LEU A 138 8.19 -2.82 -14.03
C LEU A 138 9.45 -2.09 -13.56
N GLN A 139 10.31 -1.71 -14.50
CA GLN A 139 11.54 -0.97 -14.15
C GLN A 139 11.21 0.39 -13.51
N GLY A 140 10.21 1.12 -14.03
CA GLY A 140 9.75 2.37 -13.42
C GLY A 140 9.21 2.16 -12.01
N VAL A 141 8.43 1.09 -11.79
CA VAL A 141 7.94 0.71 -10.46
C VAL A 141 9.11 0.44 -9.50
N PHE A 142 10.13 -0.30 -9.95
CA PHE A 142 11.33 -0.56 -9.14
C PHE A 142 12.12 0.71 -8.81
N GLU A 143 12.32 1.59 -9.78
CA GLU A 143 13.09 2.83 -9.60
C GLU A 143 12.46 3.72 -8.52
N VAL A 144 11.15 3.94 -8.60
CA VAL A 144 10.45 4.81 -7.63
C VAL A 144 10.44 4.17 -6.24
N ASN A 145 10.07 2.90 -6.13
CA ASN A 145 10.00 2.23 -4.82
C ASN A 145 11.38 2.06 -4.17
N THR A 146 12.41 1.78 -4.94
CA THR A 146 13.79 1.65 -4.40
C THR A 146 14.32 2.99 -3.89
N LEU A 147 13.84 4.11 -4.41
CA LEU A 147 14.19 5.45 -3.92
C LEU A 147 13.36 5.85 -2.70
N VAL A 148 12.04 5.79 -2.81
CA VAL A 148 11.11 6.35 -1.82
C VAL A 148 11.06 5.51 -0.54
N VAL A 149 10.93 4.18 -0.66
CA VAL A 149 10.72 3.29 0.48
C VAL A 149 11.86 3.33 1.51
N PRO A 150 13.16 3.28 1.15
CA PRO A 150 14.21 3.38 2.16
C PRO A 150 14.20 4.73 2.89
N ILE A 151 13.92 5.83 2.18
CA ILE A 151 13.84 7.17 2.78
C ILE A 151 12.69 7.22 3.79
N MET A 152 11.52 6.72 3.42
CA MET A 152 10.36 6.60 4.30
C MET A 152 10.68 5.74 5.53
N MET A 153 11.27 4.55 5.33
CA MET A 153 11.62 3.67 6.44
C MET A 153 12.56 4.34 7.44
N ILE A 154 13.63 4.98 6.96
CA ILE A 154 14.58 5.70 7.82
C ILE A 154 13.86 6.81 8.59
N PHE A 155 12.98 7.56 7.93
CA PHE A 155 12.23 8.63 8.57
C PHE A 155 11.28 8.12 9.66
N ILE A 156 10.48 7.09 9.36
CA ILE A 156 9.50 6.52 10.31
C ILE A 156 10.22 5.89 11.51
N ILE A 157 11.30 5.15 11.28
CA ILE A 157 12.11 4.56 12.36
C ILE A 157 12.75 5.67 13.21
N GLY A 158 13.34 6.68 12.57
CA GLY A 158 13.89 7.84 13.27
C GLY A 158 12.84 8.59 14.10
N LEU A 159 11.64 8.77 13.55
CA LEU A 159 10.52 9.37 14.25
C LEU A 159 10.09 8.54 15.47
N ALA A 160 9.99 7.23 15.33
CA ALA A 160 9.64 6.33 16.44
C ALA A 160 10.70 6.37 17.55
N ILE A 161 11.99 6.35 17.19
CA ILE A 161 13.11 6.46 18.14
C ILE A 161 13.04 7.80 18.89
N THR A 162 12.90 8.91 18.17
CA THR A 162 12.83 10.23 18.81
C THR A 162 11.61 10.38 19.71
N THR A 163 10.46 9.83 19.29
CA THR A 163 9.24 9.82 20.10
C THR A 163 9.40 8.99 21.36
N PHE A 164 10.10 7.85 21.29
CA PHE A 164 10.37 6.99 22.44
C PHE A 164 11.26 7.68 23.49
N PHE A 165 12.29 8.42 23.05
CA PHE A 165 13.22 9.10 23.96
C PHE A 165 12.72 10.45 24.50
N HIS A 166 11.85 11.14 23.77
CA HIS A 166 11.38 12.50 24.12
C HIS A 166 9.88 12.56 24.39
N GLY A 167 9.17 11.45 24.16
CA GLY A 167 7.72 11.38 24.35
C GLY A 167 7.34 10.99 25.77
N THR A 168 6.17 11.44 26.21
CA THR A 168 5.52 10.87 27.39
C THR A 168 5.12 9.43 27.07
N PRO A 169 5.38 8.47 27.98
CA PRO A 169 4.96 7.10 27.72
C PRO A 169 3.45 7.01 27.50
N PRO A 170 2.98 6.27 26.52
CA PRO A 170 1.59 6.25 26.06
C PRO A 170 0.61 5.52 27.01
N ILE A 171 1.04 5.27 28.25
CA ILE A 171 0.38 4.33 29.18
C ILE A 171 -0.95 4.84 29.73
N ASN A 172 -1.28 6.12 29.60
CA ASN A 172 -2.48 6.71 30.20
C ASN A 172 -3.60 7.12 29.23
N ASN A 173 -3.49 6.84 27.94
CA ASN A 173 -4.63 7.00 27.05
C ASN A 173 -5.64 5.88 27.34
N THR A 174 -6.45 6.08 28.36
CA THR A 174 -7.63 5.28 28.62
C THR A 174 -8.55 5.38 27.42
N ILE A 175 -8.37 4.45 26.49
CA ILE A 175 -9.43 4.14 25.53
C ILE A 175 -10.63 3.78 26.39
N PRO A 176 -11.79 4.43 26.21
CA PRO A 176 -12.96 4.10 26.98
C PRO A 176 -13.17 2.59 26.97
N ALA A 177 -13.27 1.98 28.14
CA ALA A 177 -13.34 0.52 28.34
C ALA A 177 -14.60 -0.14 27.73
N GLU A 178 -15.36 0.58 26.93
CA GLU A 178 -16.59 0.11 26.28
C GLU A 178 -16.38 -0.86 25.12
N SER A 179 -15.17 -1.19 24.78
CA SER A 179 -14.96 -2.11 23.68
C SER A 179 -14.13 -3.36 24.00
N TRP A 180 -14.67 -4.26 24.79
CA TRP A 180 -14.43 -5.68 24.59
C TRP A 180 -15.02 -6.12 23.23
N ASN A 181 -14.73 -5.34 22.20
CA ASN A 181 -15.21 -5.58 20.87
C ASN A 181 -14.15 -6.45 20.18
N MET A 182 -14.55 -7.62 19.71
CA MET A 182 -13.66 -8.57 18.99
C MET A 182 -12.97 -7.97 17.76
N LYS A 183 -13.13 -6.66 17.52
CA LYS A 183 -12.51 -5.92 16.41
C LYS A 183 -10.98 -6.03 16.40
N TRP A 184 -10.32 -6.06 17.55
CA TRP A 184 -8.86 -6.20 17.61
C TRP A 184 -8.35 -7.53 17.03
N ILE A 185 -9.19 -8.58 16.97
CA ILE A 185 -8.87 -9.87 16.35
C ILE A 185 -9.14 -9.82 14.85
N THR A 186 -10.23 -9.19 14.43
CA THR A 186 -10.64 -9.15 13.02
C THR A 186 -9.91 -8.08 12.22
N SER A 187 -9.59 -6.94 12.83
CA SER A 187 -8.88 -5.82 12.17
C SER A 187 -7.56 -6.22 11.51
N PRO A 188 -6.66 -7.00 12.15
CA PRO A 188 -5.42 -7.44 11.52
C PRO A 188 -5.65 -8.25 10.25
N ILE A 189 -6.62 -9.17 10.28
CA ILE A 189 -6.95 -10.03 9.14
C ILE A 189 -7.55 -9.19 8.01
N THR A 190 -8.48 -8.30 8.34
CA THR A 190 -9.13 -7.41 7.38
C THR A 190 -8.12 -6.45 6.74
N TYR A 191 -7.20 -5.91 7.56
CA TYR A 191 -6.13 -5.03 7.06
C TYR A 191 -5.22 -5.73 6.06
N VAL A 192 -4.76 -6.94 6.38
CA VAL A 192 -3.94 -7.75 5.46
C VAL A 192 -4.73 -8.12 4.22
N ALA A 193 -6.00 -8.52 4.39
CA ALA A 193 -6.88 -8.88 3.28
C ALA A 193 -7.03 -7.74 2.28
N LEU A 194 -7.37 -6.56 2.76
CA LEU A 194 -7.52 -5.34 1.97
C LEU A 194 -6.23 -5.02 1.21
N ASN A 195 -5.11 -4.96 1.91
CA ASN A 195 -3.84 -4.55 1.33
C ASN A 195 -3.31 -5.57 0.32
N LEU A 196 -3.34 -6.87 0.61
CA LEU A 196 -2.89 -7.90 -0.33
C LEU A 196 -3.78 -8.00 -1.57
N SER A 197 -5.10 -7.78 -1.41
CA SER A 197 -6.03 -7.77 -2.54
C SER A 197 -5.75 -6.63 -3.51
N LEU A 198 -5.34 -5.46 -3.03
CA LEU A 198 -4.92 -4.35 -3.88
C LEU A 198 -3.51 -4.58 -4.44
N ALA A 199 -2.58 -5.02 -3.58
CA ALA A 199 -1.19 -5.23 -3.96
C ALA A 199 -0.99 -6.33 -5.00
N GLN A 200 -1.91 -7.29 -5.14
CA GLN A 200 -1.83 -8.32 -6.18
C GLN A 200 -1.75 -7.73 -7.58
N SER A 201 -2.33 -6.56 -7.83
CA SER A 201 -2.27 -5.88 -9.13
C SER A 201 -0.84 -5.59 -9.58
N VAL A 202 0.06 -5.37 -8.63
CA VAL A 202 1.49 -5.10 -8.85
C VAL A 202 2.34 -6.34 -8.60
N LEU A 203 2.13 -7.03 -7.47
CA LEU A 203 3.00 -8.12 -7.03
C LEU A 203 2.87 -9.38 -7.89
N VAL A 204 1.70 -9.62 -8.48
CA VAL A 204 1.48 -10.75 -9.39
C VAL A 204 2.31 -10.61 -10.66
N PRO A 205 2.15 -9.55 -11.49
CA PRO A 205 2.97 -9.39 -12.69
C PRO A 205 4.45 -9.20 -12.37
N LEU A 206 4.80 -8.51 -11.26
CA LEU A 206 6.18 -8.37 -10.80
C LEU A 206 6.85 -9.74 -10.60
N ALA A 207 6.21 -10.64 -9.88
CA ALA A 207 6.76 -11.95 -9.58
C ALA A 207 6.93 -12.80 -10.86
N SER A 208 5.98 -12.71 -11.79
CA SER A 208 6.04 -13.41 -13.08
C SER A 208 7.12 -12.85 -14.02
N GLU A 209 7.42 -11.56 -13.93
CA GLU A 209 8.53 -10.96 -14.70
C GLU A 209 9.89 -11.26 -14.07
N VAL A 210 10.02 -11.25 -12.74
CA VAL A 210 11.28 -11.56 -12.03
C VAL A 210 11.69 -13.01 -12.18
N LYS A 211 10.75 -13.96 -12.11
CA LYS A 211 10.96 -15.42 -12.27
C LYS A 211 11.94 -16.08 -11.30
N ASP A 212 12.89 -15.35 -10.72
CA ASP A 212 13.86 -15.90 -9.76
C ASP A 212 13.18 -16.19 -8.41
N ARG A 213 12.91 -17.47 -8.18
CA ARG A 213 12.20 -17.96 -7.00
C ARG A 213 12.88 -17.57 -5.68
N LYS A 214 14.24 -17.54 -5.63
CA LYS A 214 14.98 -17.16 -4.44
C LYS A 214 14.87 -15.66 -4.18
N ALA A 215 14.98 -14.85 -5.21
CA ALA A 215 14.82 -13.41 -5.10
C ALA A 215 13.39 -13.02 -4.69
N ILE A 216 12.38 -13.69 -5.24
CA ILE A 216 10.98 -13.50 -4.85
C ILE A 216 10.74 -13.89 -3.39
N PHE A 217 11.25 -15.06 -2.96
CA PHE A 217 11.09 -15.55 -1.59
C PHE A 217 11.67 -14.57 -0.56
N TRP A 218 12.94 -14.19 -0.75
CA TRP A 218 13.59 -13.26 0.16
C TRP A 218 13.02 -11.84 0.06
N GLY A 219 12.63 -11.41 -1.15
CA GLY A 219 11.95 -10.14 -1.36
C GLY A 219 10.61 -10.07 -0.63
N GLY A 220 9.85 -11.17 -0.63
CA GLY A 220 8.60 -11.29 0.11
C GLY A 220 8.79 -11.23 1.63
N ILE A 221 9.78 -11.97 2.16
CA ILE A 221 10.11 -11.95 3.59
C ILE A 221 10.56 -10.54 4.02
N LEU A 222 11.51 -9.95 3.30
CA LEU A 222 12.02 -8.62 3.62
C LEU A 222 10.94 -7.54 3.49
N GLY A 223 10.08 -7.65 2.47
CA GLY A 223 8.97 -6.73 2.27
C GLY A 223 7.93 -6.82 3.39
N GLY A 224 7.48 -8.03 3.74
CA GLY A 224 6.54 -8.25 4.83
C GLY A 224 7.11 -7.87 6.21
N ALA A 225 8.40 -8.17 6.47
CA ALA A 225 9.07 -7.76 7.70
C ALA A 225 9.22 -6.23 7.77
N GLY A 226 9.59 -5.58 6.65
CA GLY A 226 9.65 -4.13 6.54
C GLY A 226 8.30 -3.47 6.80
N LEU A 227 7.22 -4.00 6.22
CA LEU A 227 5.84 -3.55 6.49
C LEU A 227 5.50 -3.64 7.98
N SER A 228 5.83 -4.77 8.61
CA SER A 228 5.59 -4.96 10.05
C SER A 228 6.34 -3.95 10.90
N LEU A 229 7.59 -3.70 10.54
CA LEU A 229 8.45 -2.75 11.25
C LEU A 229 7.91 -1.33 11.17
N ILE A 230 7.57 -0.85 9.97
CA ILE A 230 7.04 0.52 9.81
C ILE A 230 5.65 0.68 10.42
N LEU A 231 4.78 -0.36 10.36
CA LEU A 231 3.50 -0.38 11.07
C LEU A 231 3.71 -0.21 12.59
N LEU A 232 4.63 -0.98 13.16
CA LEU A 232 4.93 -0.93 14.59
C LEU A 232 5.49 0.43 14.99
N CYS A 233 6.47 0.94 14.25
CA CYS A 233 7.06 2.25 14.50
C CYS A 233 6.04 3.38 14.43
N SER A 234 5.18 3.37 13.41
CA SER A 234 4.14 4.38 13.24
C SER A 234 3.07 4.29 14.34
N HIS A 235 2.65 3.08 14.71
CA HIS A 235 1.72 2.83 15.80
C HIS A 235 2.24 3.38 17.14
N LEU A 236 3.49 3.07 17.49
CA LEU A 236 4.13 3.58 18.71
C LEU A 236 4.27 5.09 18.70
N ALA A 237 4.61 5.69 17.56
CA ALA A 237 4.67 7.13 17.41
C ALA A 237 3.30 7.80 17.62
N ILE A 238 2.24 7.25 17.02
CA ILE A 238 0.87 7.79 17.14
C ILE A 238 0.33 7.63 18.56
N LEU A 239 0.64 6.53 19.28
CA LEU A 239 0.26 6.33 20.66
C LEU A 239 0.77 7.43 21.62
N SER A 240 1.84 8.15 21.24
CA SER A 240 2.36 9.27 22.01
C SER A 240 1.52 10.54 21.89
N VAL A 241 0.54 10.60 20.99
CA VAL A 241 -0.33 11.77 20.77
C VAL A 241 -1.60 11.61 21.57
N ASP A 242 -1.92 12.61 22.39
CA ASP A 242 -3.18 12.63 23.12
C ASP A 242 -4.37 12.73 22.16
N GLN A 243 -5.42 11.96 22.43
CA GLN A 243 -6.65 11.98 21.61
C GLN A 243 -6.40 11.77 20.10
N PHE A 244 -5.42 10.92 19.74
CA PHE A 244 -5.00 10.67 18.36
C PHE A 244 -6.16 10.31 17.40
N TYR A 245 -7.26 9.78 17.91
CA TYR A 245 -8.45 9.39 17.15
C TYR A 245 -9.23 10.59 16.59
N GLN A 246 -9.03 11.81 17.12
CA GLN A 246 -9.70 13.03 16.66
C GLN A 246 -9.05 13.64 15.43
N TYR A 247 -7.80 13.30 15.13
CA TYR A 247 -7.05 13.89 14.03
C TYR A 247 -7.28 13.17 12.71
N ASN A 248 -7.47 13.91 11.64
CA ASN A 248 -7.54 13.36 10.29
C ASN A 248 -6.17 12.86 9.80
N ILE A 249 -5.10 13.51 10.24
CA ILE A 249 -3.71 13.17 9.92
C ILE A 249 -2.93 13.00 11.23
N PRO A 250 -3.08 11.86 11.96
CA PRO A 250 -2.44 11.65 13.26
C PRO A 250 -0.92 11.78 13.21
N MET A 251 -0.29 11.34 12.10
CA MET A 251 1.16 11.43 11.94
C MET A 251 1.65 12.88 11.85
N ALA A 252 0.87 13.80 11.28
CA ALA A 252 1.22 15.21 11.26
C ALA A 252 1.28 15.80 12.68
N GLU A 253 0.43 15.33 13.60
CA GLU A 253 0.42 15.77 14.98
C GLU A 253 1.65 15.27 15.77
N VAL A 254 2.11 14.03 15.46
CA VAL A 254 3.41 13.57 15.96
C VAL A 254 4.53 14.51 15.52
N ILE A 255 4.53 14.91 14.26
CA ILE A 255 5.61 15.70 13.65
C ILE A 255 5.56 17.18 14.08
N ARG A 256 4.37 17.70 14.40
CA ARG A 256 4.20 19.06 14.90
C ARG A 256 5.02 19.37 16.15
N ARG A 257 5.41 18.35 16.91
CA ARG A 257 6.30 18.47 18.08
C ARG A 257 7.76 18.73 17.70
N PHE A 258 8.12 18.58 16.43
CA PHE A 258 9.45 18.78 15.89
C PHE A 258 9.52 20.10 15.11
N ASN A 259 10.69 20.40 14.57
CA ASN A 259 10.92 21.65 13.83
C ASN A 259 10.40 21.61 12.39
N ALA A 260 10.42 22.77 11.71
CA ALA A 260 9.96 22.92 10.33
C ALA A 260 10.68 22.00 9.33
N THR A 261 11.93 21.63 9.60
CA THR A 261 12.71 20.73 8.74
C THR A 261 12.11 19.32 8.72
N PHE A 262 11.72 18.79 9.87
CA PHE A 262 11.02 17.49 9.96
C PHE A 262 9.67 17.52 9.22
N HIS A 263 8.93 18.62 9.35
CA HIS A 263 7.69 18.79 8.62
C HIS A 263 7.88 18.79 7.11
N PHE A 264 8.92 19.45 6.59
CA PHE A 264 9.24 19.44 5.17
C PHE A 264 9.55 18.02 4.66
N PHE A 265 10.38 17.25 5.37
CA PHE A 265 10.65 15.85 5.02
C PHE A 265 9.41 14.98 5.04
N PHE A 266 8.53 15.21 6.01
CA PHE A 266 7.25 14.51 6.08
C PHE A 266 6.38 14.74 4.84
N VAL A 267 6.28 15.99 4.39
CA VAL A 267 5.54 16.34 3.17
C VAL A 267 6.09 15.61 1.96
N LEU A 268 7.42 15.57 1.81
CA LEU A 268 8.07 14.83 0.73
C LEU A 268 7.79 13.33 0.80
N ILE A 269 7.74 12.76 2.00
CA ILE A 269 7.45 11.34 2.20
C ILE A 269 5.99 11.04 1.84
N ILE A 270 5.03 11.83 2.31
CA ILE A 270 3.62 11.66 1.92
C ILE A 270 3.47 11.72 0.40
N PHE A 271 4.08 12.71 -0.23
CA PHE A 271 4.03 12.82 -1.69
C PHE A 271 4.67 11.61 -2.38
N GLY A 272 5.83 11.16 -1.87
CA GLY A 272 6.50 9.97 -2.36
C GLY A 272 5.62 8.72 -2.28
N GLU A 273 4.94 8.49 -1.15
CA GLU A 273 4.04 7.35 -0.95
C GLU A 273 2.81 7.42 -1.85
N VAL A 274 2.21 8.58 -1.99
CA VAL A 274 1.13 8.81 -2.95
C VAL A 274 1.59 8.46 -4.36
N PHE A 275 2.81 8.87 -4.71
CA PHE A 275 3.37 8.66 -6.04
C PHE A 275 3.75 7.20 -6.31
N THR A 276 4.36 6.49 -5.35
CA THR A 276 4.69 5.06 -5.50
C THR A 276 3.43 4.23 -5.69
N THR A 277 2.40 4.48 -4.89
CA THR A 277 1.10 3.80 -4.98
C THR A 277 0.42 4.09 -6.32
N LEU A 278 0.45 5.34 -6.78
CA LEU A 278 -0.09 5.74 -8.08
C LEU A 278 0.59 4.99 -9.23
N VAL A 279 1.92 4.98 -9.27
CA VAL A 279 2.71 4.29 -10.29
C VAL A 279 2.45 2.78 -10.26
N GLY A 280 2.40 2.18 -9.06
CA GLY A 280 2.08 0.77 -8.87
C GLY A 280 0.68 0.42 -9.40
N ASN A 281 -0.33 1.17 -9.02
CA ASN A 281 -1.72 0.95 -9.47
C ASN A 281 -1.84 1.09 -11.00
N VAL A 282 -1.24 2.12 -11.58
CA VAL A 282 -1.24 2.34 -13.04
C VAL A 282 -0.55 1.17 -13.75
N PHE A 283 0.59 0.68 -13.23
CA PHE A 283 1.25 -0.50 -13.77
C PHE A 283 0.36 -1.75 -13.71
N GLY A 284 -0.24 -2.04 -12.54
CA GLY A 284 -1.12 -3.19 -12.36
C GLY A 284 -2.35 -3.15 -13.26
N MET A 285 -3.03 -2.00 -13.33
CA MET A 285 -4.17 -1.80 -14.23
C MET A 285 -3.76 -1.92 -15.70
N THR A 286 -2.57 -1.40 -16.08
CA THR A 286 -2.06 -1.52 -17.45
C THR A 286 -1.88 -2.98 -17.84
N LYS A 287 -1.31 -3.81 -16.97
CA LYS A 287 -1.17 -5.26 -17.21
C LYS A 287 -2.52 -5.96 -17.34
N GLN A 288 -3.49 -5.61 -16.48
CA GLN A 288 -4.83 -6.17 -16.53
C GLN A 288 -5.59 -5.75 -17.80
N MET A 289 -5.55 -4.48 -18.17
CA MET A 289 -6.21 -3.98 -19.37
C MET A 289 -5.55 -4.48 -20.66
N GLN A 290 -4.22 -4.64 -20.67
CA GLN A 290 -3.50 -5.21 -21.80
C GLN A 290 -3.94 -6.64 -22.12
N SER A 291 -4.19 -7.46 -21.08
CA SER A 291 -4.67 -8.84 -21.25
C SER A 291 -6.09 -8.92 -21.83
N ILE A 292 -6.89 -7.84 -21.70
CA ILE A 292 -8.28 -7.78 -22.20
C ILE A 292 -8.36 -7.12 -23.58
N THR A 293 -7.66 -5.99 -23.76
CA THR A 293 -7.87 -5.11 -24.92
C THR A 293 -6.85 -5.28 -26.03
N GLY A 294 -5.65 -5.80 -25.70
CA GLY A 294 -4.51 -5.86 -26.64
C GLY A 294 -3.94 -4.48 -27.03
N TRP A 295 -4.36 -3.39 -26.38
CA TRP A 295 -3.88 -2.05 -26.69
C TRP A 295 -2.39 -1.88 -26.30
N LYS A 296 -1.73 -0.89 -26.93
CA LYS A 296 -0.36 -0.51 -26.56
C LYS A 296 -0.33 0.09 -25.16
N ASN A 297 0.70 -0.24 -24.39
CA ASN A 297 0.84 0.19 -22.99
C ASN A 297 0.58 1.67 -22.76
N HIS A 298 1.18 2.57 -23.67
CA HIS A 298 1.06 3.99 -23.54
C HIS A 298 -0.38 4.55 -23.72
N ASN A 299 -1.18 3.91 -24.52
CA ASN A 299 -2.57 4.29 -24.71
C ASN A 299 -3.40 3.91 -23.48
N ILE A 300 -3.10 2.74 -22.89
CA ILE A 300 -3.76 2.27 -21.67
C ILE A 300 -3.39 3.20 -20.50
N ILE A 301 -2.11 3.51 -20.30
CA ILE A 301 -1.64 4.40 -19.24
C ILE A 301 -2.31 5.78 -19.34
N PHE A 302 -2.32 6.35 -20.56
CA PHE A 302 -2.97 7.63 -20.80
C PHE A 302 -4.48 7.58 -20.45
N PHE A 303 -5.18 6.53 -20.88
CA PHE A 303 -6.59 6.33 -20.61
C PHE A 303 -6.88 6.19 -19.10
N ILE A 304 -6.06 5.40 -18.38
CA ILE A 304 -6.17 5.24 -16.93
C ILE A 304 -6.01 6.60 -16.23
N LEU A 305 -4.95 7.33 -16.56
CA LEU A 305 -4.65 8.61 -15.93
C LEU A 305 -5.71 9.67 -16.26
N LEU A 306 -6.25 9.66 -17.48
CA LEU A 306 -7.31 10.58 -17.89
C LEU A 306 -8.61 10.33 -17.09
N ILE A 307 -9.03 9.08 -16.98
CA ILE A 307 -10.21 8.72 -16.18
C ILE A 307 -9.97 9.09 -14.71
N SER A 308 -8.82 8.69 -14.14
CA SER A 308 -8.51 8.97 -12.75
C SER A 308 -8.41 10.47 -12.47
N TYR A 309 -7.93 11.26 -13.43
CA TYR A 309 -7.95 12.72 -13.33
C TYR A 309 -9.37 13.26 -13.26
N CYS A 310 -10.28 12.79 -14.11
CA CYS A 310 -11.69 13.21 -14.05
C CYS A 310 -12.33 12.88 -12.70
N PHE A 311 -12.06 11.71 -12.14
CA PHE A 311 -12.59 11.31 -10.84
C PHE A 311 -11.88 11.97 -9.65
N SER A 312 -10.67 12.52 -9.81
CA SER A 312 -9.93 13.18 -8.74
C SER A 312 -10.58 14.47 -8.23
N TYR A 313 -11.58 14.99 -8.95
CA TYR A 313 -12.41 16.11 -8.50
C TYR A 313 -13.43 15.70 -7.42
N ILE A 314 -13.77 14.41 -7.30
CA ILE A 314 -14.57 13.89 -6.18
C ILE A 314 -13.66 13.89 -4.93
N GLY A 315 -14.21 14.33 -3.80
CA GLY A 315 -13.44 14.47 -2.56
C GLY A 315 -12.77 13.17 -2.14
N TYR A 316 -11.56 13.29 -1.57
CA TYR A 316 -10.76 12.17 -1.06
C TYR A 316 -11.56 11.27 -0.09
N SER A 317 -12.26 11.89 0.86
CA SER A 317 -13.04 11.20 1.89
C SER A 317 -14.23 10.42 1.30
N ASP A 318 -14.96 11.03 0.36
CA ASP A 318 -16.16 10.42 -0.23
C ASP A 318 -15.84 9.17 -1.03
N LEU A 319 -14.74 9.22 -1.80
CA LEU A 319 -14.25 8.05 -2.55
C LEU A 319 -13.87 6.89 -1.63
N LEU A 320 -13.19 7.17 -0.51
CA LEU A 320 -12.79 6.13 0.43
C LEU A 320 -14.00 5.46 1.10
N HIS A 321 -15.02 6.23 1.48
CA HIS A 321 -16.24 5.69 2.08
C HIS A 321 -16.98 4.70 1.17
N ILE A 322 -16.93 4.90 -0.15
CA ILE A 322 -17.54 3.99 -1.11
C ILE A 322 -16.63 2.76 -1.35
N LEU A 323 -15.33 2.97 -1.45
CA LEU A 323 -14.39 1.93 -1.87
C LEU A 323 -14.09 0.91 -0.77
N TYR A 324 -13.92 1.35 0.49
CA TYR A 324 -13.54 0.45 1.60
C TYR A 324 -14.50 -0.72 1.83
N PRO A 325 -15.84 -0.53 1.84
CA PRO A 325 -16.75 -1.67 1.96
C PRO A 325 -16.63 -2.68 0.81
N ILE A 326 -16.49 -2.19 -0.43
CA ILE A 326 -16.36 -3.05 -1.62
C ILE A 326 -15.08 -3.89 -1.52
N ILE A 327 -13.96 -3.25 -1.20
CA ILE A 327 -12.67 -3.93 -1.02
C ILE A 327 -12.76 -4.96 0.10
N GLY A 328 -13.38 -4.60 1.23
CA GLY A 328 -13.52 -5.48 2.39
C GLY A 328 -14.20 -6.82 2.02
N TRP A 329 -15.31 -6.78 1.30
CA TRP A 329 -16.02 -7.98 0.86
C TRP A 329 -15.19 -8.86 -0.08
N VAL A 330 -14.54 -8.26 -1.09
CA VAL A 330 -13.69 -9.00 -2.03
C VAL A 330 -12.50 -9.63 -1.32
N SER A 331 -11.90 -8.90 -0.39
CA SER A 331 -10.68 -9.32 0.31
C SER A 331 -10.88 -10.52 1.23
N ILE A 332 -12.03 -10.60 1.91
CA ILE A 332 -12.38 -11.73 2.79
C ILE A 332 -12.37 -13.07 2.04
N VAL A 333 -12.71 -13.04 0.74
CA VAL A 333 -12.77 -14.26 -0.08
C VAL A 333 -11.39 -14.64 -0.63
N ILE A 334 -10.56 -13.66 -1.00
CA ILE A 334 -9.28 -13.88 -1.66
C ILE A 334 -8.26 -14.57 -0.74
N LEU A 335 -8.11 -14.08 0.49
CA LEU A 335 -7.05 -14.55 1.40
C LEU A 335 -7.11 -16.03 1.77
N PRO A 336 -8.26 -16.60 2.18
CA PRO A 336 -8.34 -18.02 2.49
C PRO A 336 -7.93 -18.89 1.30
N ILE A 337 -8.33 -18.50 0.09
CA ILE A 337 -8.00 -19.29 -1.10
C ILE A 337 -6.49 -19.27 -1.37
N ILE A 338 -5.82 -18.12 -1.23
CA ILE A 338 -4.35 -18.05 -1.32
C ILE A 338 -3.72 -18.92 -0.21
N ALA A 339 -4.27 -18.88 1.01
CA ALA A 339 -3.74 -19.64 2.14
C ALA A 339 -3.79 -21.15 1.91
N PHE A 340 -4.86 -21.68 1.32
CA PHE A 340 -5.05 -23.12 1.12
C PHE A 340 -4.49 -23.64 -0.21
N LYS A 341 -4.23 -22.79 -1.21
CA LYS A 341 -3.67 -23.22 -2.49
C LYS A 341 -2.25 -23.78 -2.30
N GLN A 342 -1.99 -24.96 -2.79
CA GLN A 342 -0.67 -25.60 -2.67
C GLN A 342 0.31 -25.08 -3.73
N LEU A 343 1.54 -24.76 -3.29
CA LEU A 343 2.67 -24.59 -4.19
C LEU A 343 3.07 -25.97 -4.73
N GLN A 344 3.12 -26.13 -6.04
CA GLN A 344 3.63 -27.39 -6.62
C GLN A 344 5.11 -27.53 -6.24
N LYS A 345 5.48 -28.71 -5.76
CA LYS A 345 6.89 -29.06 -5.51
C LYS A 345 7.58 -29.17 -6.88
N THR A 346 8.43 -28.23 -7.20
CA THR A 346 9.41 -28.33 -8.29
C THR A 346 10.70 -28.84 -7.72
#